data_417764a409f26f0f66d80f96902895ae
#
_entry.id   417764a409f26f0f66d80f96902895ae
#
_cell.length_a   1.000
_cell.length_b   1.000
_cell.length_c   1.000
_cell.angle_alpha   90.00
_cell.angle_beta   90.00
_cell.angle_gamma   90.00
#
_symmetry.space_group_name_H-M   'P 1'
#
loop_
_entity.id
_entity.type
_entity.pdbx_description
1 polymer ?
#
loop_
_entity_poly.entity_id
_entity_poly.type
_entity_poly.pdbx_seq_one_letter_code
_entity_poly.pdbx_strand_id
1 'polypeptide(L)'
;ADAHHTELTGNMKPVYQKLKNGGYDIQLYCEDIQTMPVWRMIAFMKEFMQVYAQAEYVFINSYFLPVSSCRKRKETTVVQLWHSGGLMKKMGYDTTEDIPKYYKGNPTANYDLVTVSAPCCEAVWEKALHLSQGTAKALGLARTDIYFDKEWNADNKCRFYQRYPEARNKKICVYAPSFEGNAAHPYNRGIESGILDIMKHLEKEWFFIIKVHPHMEKNYPMYHCDFSTEELFAVTDLLITDYSSVVYDYLIYQKSFLLYAPDLEEYKQQRGFYLEYESLPAPVITSSDALEAAMREQAWLPYSSDLVKCYQEYMGACDGHATDKILKKLSLYS
;
A
#
# COMPACT_ATOMS: atom_id res chain seq x y z
N ALA A 1 11.66 5.49 11.29
CA ALA A 1 10.71 5.36 12.40
C ALA A 1 9.32 5.02 11.86
N ASP A 2 8.55 4.23 12.57
CA ASP A 2 7.17 3.85 12.26
C ASP A 2 6.35 3.84 13.56
N ALA A 3 5.10 4.34 13.49
CA ALA A 3 4.20 4.44 14.64
C ALA A 3 3.09 3.37 14.65
N HIS A 4 3.08 2.48 13.68
CA HIS A 4 2.02 1.49 13.48
C HIS A 4 2.50 0.04 13.50
N HIS A 5 3.80 -0.18 13.43
CA HIS A 5 4.39 -1.52 13.37
C HIS A 5 5.56 -1.63 14.36
N THR A 6 5.69 -2.79 14.98
CA THR A 6 6.81 -3.12 15.86
C THR A 6 8.04 -3.62 15.10
N GLU A 7 7.87 -3.88 13.79
CA GLU A 7 8.92 -4.35 12.88
C GLU A 7 9.03 -3.46 11.64
N LEU A 8 10.16 -3.55 10.97
CA LEU A 8 10.35 -2.87 9.68
C LEU A 8 9.49 -3.51 8.60
N THR A 9 8.58 -2.73 8.04
CA THR A 9 7.65 -3.16 7.00
C THR A 9 7.74 -2.29 5.75
N GLY A 10 7.10 -2.74 4.68
CA GLY A 10 6.92 -1.98 3.46
C GLY A 10 8.21 -1.37 2.93
N ASN A 11 8.16 -0.09 2.61
CA ASN A 11 9.26 0.65 2.01
C ASN A 11 10.50 0.79 2.91
N MET A 12 10.35 0.66 4.22
CA MET A 12 11.48 0.82 5.14
C MET A 12 12.45 -0.36 5.11
N LYS A 13 11.94 -1.58 4.89
CA LYS A 13 12.76 -2.81 4.95
C LYS A 13 13.90 -2.82 3.91
N PRO A 14 13.66 -2.61 2.60
CA PRO A 14 14.75 -2.61 1.62
C PRO A 14 15.74 -1.45 1.81
N VAL A 15 15.24 -0.26 2.17
CA VAL A 15 16.10 0.90 2.49
C VAL A 15 17.01 0.59 3.67
N TYR A 16 16.47 0.04 4.76
CA TYR A 16 17.23 -0.36 5.93
C TYR A 16 18.31 -1.39 5.59
N GLN A 17 17.94 -2.45 4.86
CA GLN A 17 18.89 -3.51 4.50
C GLN A 17 20.06 -2.96 3.69
N LYS A 18 19.77 -2.08 2.74
CA LYS A 18 20.83 -1.48 1.90
C LYS A 18 21.75 -0.54 2.68
N LEU A 19 21.20 0.29 3.55
CA LEU A 19 21.98 1.16 4.43
C LEU A 19 22.82 0.37 5.43
N LYS A 20 22.26 -0.68 6.02
CA LYS A 20 22.99 -1.57 6.93
C LYS A 20 24.18 -2.23 6.26
N ASN A 21 24.00 -2.71 5.03
CA ASN A 21 25.06 -3.31 4.23
C ASN A 21 26.13 -2.25 3.83
N GLY A 22 25.74 -0.98 3.72
CA GLY A 22 26.64 0.15 3.49
C GLY A 22 27.42 0.62 4.73
N GLY A 23 27.20 -0.01 5.89
CA GLY A 23 27.93 0.30 7.14
C GLY A 23 27.43 1.56 7.85
N TYR A 24 26.25 2.06 7.54
CA TYR A 24 25.66 3.22 8.24
C TYR A 24 25.25 2.87 9.66
N ASP A 25 25.40 3.82 10.59
CA ASP A 25 24.85 3.72 11.95
C ASP A 25 23.35 4.00 11.91
N ILE A 26 22.54 2.99 12.28
CA ILE A 26 21.08 3.03 12.13
C ILE A 26 20.39 2.73 13.44
N GLN A 27 19.52 3.62 13.85
CA GLN A 27 18.65 3.42 15.01
C GLN A 27 17.21 3.21 14.55
N LEU A 28 16.54 2.19 15.12
CA LEU A 28 15.17 1.81 14.77
C LEU A 28 14.20 2.28 15.85
N TYR A 29 13.17 2.98 15.42
CA TYR A 29 12.04 3.43 16.24
C TYR A 29 10.75 2.94 15.58
N CYS A 30 10.39 1.68 15.81
CA CYS A 30 9.21 1.02 15.26
C CYS A 30 8.37 0.48 16.43
N GLU A 31 7.23 1.09 16.67
CA GLU A 31 6.32 0.70 17.76
C GLU A 31 4.87 0.99 17.35
N ASP A 32 3.95 0.14 17.72
CA ASP A 32 2.53 0.42 17.60
C ASP A 32 2.08 1.31 18.77
N ILE A 33 2.07 2.63 18.55
CA ILE A 33 1.72 3.60 19.57
C ILE A 33 0.25 3.56 20.01
N GLN A 34 -0.64 2.94 19.21
CA GLN A 34 -2.07 2.84 19.52
C GLN A 34 -2.33 1.84 20.66
N THR A 35 -1.51 0.80 20.75
CA THR A 35 -1.62 -0.24 21.78
C THR A 35 -0.72 0.03 22.99
N MET A 36 0.10 1.09 22.94
CA MET A 36 1.11 1.38 23.94
C MET A 36 0.53 2.13 25.15
N PRO A 37 0.90 1.78 26.39
CA PRO A 37 0.57 2.59 27.56
C PRO A 37 1.14 4.00 27.44
N VAL A 38 0.39 5.01 27.92
CA VAL A 38 0.74 6.44 27.77
C VAL A 38 2.15 6.77 28.30
N TRP A 39 2.55 6.21 29.43
CA TRP A 39 3.89 6.45 30.00
C TRP A 39 5.01 5.93 29.11
N ARG A 40 4.80 4.77 28.46
CA ARG A 40 5.75 4.20 27.51
C ARG A 40 5.80 5.02 26.22
N MET A 41 4.64 5.47 25.75
CA MET A 41 4.56 6.37 24.58
C MET A 41 5.36 7.66 24.83
N ILE A 42 5.25 8.27 26.00
CA ILE A 42 6.02 9.47 26.36
C ILE A 42 7.53 9.15 26.38
N ALA A 43 7.94 8.02 26.97
CA ALA A 43 9.34 7.59 26.99
C ALA A 43 9.88 7.38 25.56
N PHE A 44 9.15 6.63 24.75
CA PHE A 44 9.48 6.38 23.34
C PHE A 44 9.65 7.69 22.54
N MET A 45 8.70 8.62 22.68
CA MET A 45 8.79 9.92 22.01
C MET A 45 9.99 10.74 22.50
N LYS A 46 10.30 10.71 23.81
CA LYS A 46 11.45 11.40 24.36
C LYS A 46 12.77 10.83 23.80
N GLU A 47 12.90 9.52 23.77
CA GLU A 47 14.08 8.84 23.22
C GLU A 47 14.24 9.15 21.74
N PHE A 48 13.15 9.05 20.96
CA PHE A 48 13.17 9.43 19.56
C PHE A 48 13.63 10.88 19.36
N MET A 49 13.09 11.84 20.13
CA MET A 49 13.45 13.25 20.00
C MET A 49 14.93 13.53 20.29
N GLN A 50 15.55 12.78 21.23
CA GLN A 50 16.98 12.88 21.51
C GLN A 50 17.83 12.44 20.31
N VAL A 51 17.44 11.36 19.64
CA VAL A 51 18.12 10.87 18.45
C VAL A 51 17.83 11.76 17.24
N TYR A 52 16.58 12.19 17.07
CA TYR A 52 16.19 13.11 16.00
C TYR A 52 17.00 14.41 16.03
N ALA A 53 17.31 14.92 17.22
CA ALA A 53 18.16 16.11 17.39
C ALA A 53 19.60 15.93 16.87
N GLN A 54 20.05 14.71 16.57
CA GLN A 54 21.41 14.40 16.12
C GLN A 54 21.44 13.72 14.75
N ALA A 55 20.31 13.15 14.30
CA ALA A 55 20.22 12.39 13.07
C ALA A 55 20.49 13.26 11.82
N GLU A 56 21.25 12.72 10.88
CA GLU A 56 21.43 13.31 9.56
C GLU A 56 20.23 12.99 8.64
N TYR A 57 19.72 11.77 8.74
CA TYR A 57 18.56 11.29 7.96
C TYR A 57 17.53 10.65 8.89
N VAL A 58 16.25 10.92 8.61
CA VAL A 58 15.13 10.26 9.28
C VAL A 58 14.19 9.72 8.21
N PHE A 59 14.06 8.41 8.16
CA PHE A 59 13.12 7.74 7.26
C PHE A 59 11.83 7.38 8.02
N ILE A 60 10.69 7.70 7.43
CA ILE A 60 9.36 7.40 7.96
C ILE A 60 8.48 6.77 6.88
N ASN A 61 7.49 5.98 7.27
CA ASN A 61 6.63 5.23 6.34
C ASN A 61 5.15 5.62 6.44
N SER A 62 4.80 6.48 7.41
CA SER A 62 3.45 6.96 7.67
C SER A 62 3.50 8.32 8.34
N TYR A 63 2.37 8.87 8.77
CA TYR A 63 2.37 10.03 9.65
C TYR A 63 3.07 9.70 10.98
N PHE A 64 4.19 10.34 11.22
CA PHE A 64 4.95 10.19 12.45
C PHE A 64 5.09 11.55 13.13
N LEU A 65 4.11 11.89 13.97
CA LEU A 65 3.96 13.23 14.55
C LEU A 65 5.20 13.78 15.28
N PRO A 66 6.04 12.98 15.94
CA PRO A 66 7.27 13.50 16.55
C PRO A 66 8.17 14.26 15.58
N VAL A 67 8.25 13.84 14.31
CA VAL A 67 9.06 14.51 13.27
C VAL A 67 8.56 15.94 13.00
N SER A 68 7.25 16.14 12.99
CA SER A 68 6.63 17.44 12.69
C SER A 68 6.29 18.29 13.93
N SER A 69 6.54 17.77 15.12
CA SER A 69 6.19 18.43 16.38
C SER A 69 7.15 19.53 16.84
N CYS A 70 8.32 19.65 16.21
CA CYS A 70 9.33 20.62 16.53
C CYS A 70 10.04 21.19 15.30
N ARG A 71 10.81 22.24 15.48
CA ARG A 71 11.73 22.72 14.44
C ARG A 71 12.94 21.80 14.37
N LYS A 72 13.12 21.11 13.23
CA LYS A 72 14.29 20.26 13.01
C LYS A 72 15.57 21.08 12.74
N ARG A 73 16.71 20.43 12.88
CA ARG A 73 18.00 20.99 12.42
C ARG A 73 17.98 21.12 10.90
N LYS A 74 18.75 22.09 10.39
CA LYS A 74 18.87 22.31 8.94
C LYS A 74 19.58 21.14 8.24
N GLU A 75 20.50 20.51 8.94
CA GLU A 75 21.32 19.39 8.46
C GLU A 75 20.55 18.05 8.43
N THR A 76 19.44 17.97 9.15
CA THR A 76 18.63 16.74 9.16
C THR A 76 17.72 16.70 7.95
N THR A 77 17.76 15.62 7.20
CA THR A 77 16.86 15.33 6.08
C THR A 77 15.79 14.32 6.49
N VAL A 78 14.52 14.69 6.37
CA VAL A 78 13.38 13.82 6.66
C VAL A 78 12.83 13.27 5.35
N VAL A 79 12.82 11.95 5.23
CA VAL A 79 12.37 11.21 4.06
C VAL A 79 11.10 10.43 4.39
N GLN A 80 10.01 10.81 3.76
CA GLN A 80 8.75 10.08 3.83
C GLN A 80 8.68 9.07 2.67
N LEU A 81 8.74 7.78 2.99
CA LEU A 81 8.70 6.70 2.00
C LEU A 81 7.27 6.32 1.63
N TRP A 82 6.30 6.67 2.49
CA TRP A 82 4.88 6.35 2.37
C TRP A 82 4.59 4.85 2.23
N HIS A 83 3.33 4.49 1.95
CA HIS A 83 2.88 3.09 1.94
C HIS A 83 1.91 2.75 0.80
N SER A 84 1.53 3.72 -0.04
CA SER A 84 0.64 3.48 -1.18
C SER A 84 1.20 4.02 -2.48
N GLY A 85 0.90 3.37 -3.60
CA GLY A 85 1.23 3.81 -4.95
C GLY A 85 0.05 4.44 -5.67
N GLY A 86 0.34 5.04 -6.82
CA GLY A 86 -0.65 5.62 -7.71
C GLY A 86 -1.44 6.80 -7.13
N LEU A 87 -2.54 7.08 -7.78
CA LEU A 87 -3.51 8.10 -7.38
C LEU A 87 -4.90 7.46 -7.41
N MET A 88 -5.44 7.09 -6.26
CA MET A 88 -6.81 6.59 -6.18
C MET A 88 -7.64 7.49 -5.27
N LYS A 89 -7.77 7.13 -4.03
CA LYS A 89 -8.56 7.87 -3.03
C LYS A 89 -7.85 9.12 -2.52
N LYS A 90 -8.61 10.14 -2.22
CA LYS A 90 -8.11 11.38 -1.61
C LYS A 90 -7.44 11.10 -0.28
N MET A 91 -6.40 11.89 0.03
CA MET A 91 -5.58 11.75 1.23
C MET A 91 -5.18 13.10 1.79
N GLY A 92 -4.55 13.08 2.95
CA GLY A 92 -3.99 14.27 3.58
C GLY A 92 -5.06 15.32 3.90
N TYR A 93 -4.81 16.55 3.49
CA TYR A 93 -5.73 17.67 3.69
C TYR A 93 -6.93 17.67 2.73
N ASP A 94 -6.92 16.82 1.70
CA ASP A 94 -8.05 16.70 0.77
C ASP A 94 -9.17 15.79 1.31
N THR A 95 -8.99 15.17 2.49
CA THR A 95 -10.01 14.41 3.20
C THR A 95 -9.96 14.61 4.71
N THR A 96 -11.12 14.67 5.35
CA THR A 96 -11.22 14.79 6.81
C THR A 96 -11.01 13.48 7.55
N GLU A 97 -10.94 12.36 6.84
CA GLU A 97 -10.62 11.05 7.42
C GLU A 97 -9.15 10.97 7.83
N ASP A 98 -8.24 11.55 7.05
CA ASP A 98 -6.81 11.53 7.35
C ASP A 98 -6.41 12.68 8.27
N ILE A 99 -6.83 13.92 7.96
CA ILE A 99 -6.51 15.11 8.76
C ILE A 99 -7.83 15.81 9.13
N PRO A 100 -8.33 15.58 10.35
CA PRO A 100 -9.58 16.19 10.81
C PRO A 100 -9.50 17.72 10.85
N LYS A 101 -10.60 18.41 10.52
CA LYS A 101 -10.67 19.88 10.51
C LYS A 101 -10.34 20.55 11.84
N TYR A 102 -10.49 19.83 12.96
CA TYR A 102 -10.13 20.35 14.29
C TYR A 102 -8.62 20.26 14.58
N TYR A 103 -7.84 19.49 13.80
CA TYR A 103 -6.39 19.40 13.97
C TYR A 103 -5.72 20.70 13.53
N LYS A 104 -5.01 21.35 14.43
CA LYS A 104 -4.37 22.65 14.17
C LYS A 104 -2.87 22.58 13.92
N GLY A 105 -2.29 21.42 13.97
CA GLY A 105 -0.90 21.20 13.63
C GLY A 105 -0.67 21.04 12.12
N ASN A 106 0.60 20.84 11.74
CA ASN A 106 0.96 20.38 10.41
C ASN A 106 1.70 19.03 10.53
N PRO A 107 1.01 17.88 10.31
CA PRO A 107 1.60 16.56 10.49
C PRO A 107 2.67 16.23 9.45
N THR A 108 2.75 17.02 8.38
CA THR A 108 3.73 16.87 7.29
C THR A 108 4.84 17.91 7.34
N ALA A 109 4.87 18.76 8.37
CA ALA A 109 5.98 19.69 8.58
C ALA A 109 7.31 18.94 8.64
N ASN A 110 8.35 19.56 8.13
CA ASN A 110 9.70 19.02 8.10
C ASN A 110 9.96 17.88 7.07
N TYR A 111 9.03 17.49 6.22
CA TYR A 111 9.32 16.55 5.14
C TYR A 111 10.17 17.25 4.06
N ASP A 112 11.36 16.71 3.79
CA ASP A 112 12.28 17.23 2.76
C ASP A 112 12.17 16.44 1.46
N LEU A 113 11.81 15.16 1.55
CA LEU A 113 11.58 14.27 0.41
C LEU A 113 10.41 13.36 0.69
N VAL A 114 9.49 13.27 -0.26
CA VAL A 114 8.40 12.29 -0.28
C VAL A 114 8.55 11.44 -1.54
N THR A 115 8.61 10.12 -1.41
CA THR A 115 8.71 9.23 -2.57
C THR A 115 7.34 8.90 -3.12
N VAL A 116 7.18 9.00 -4.43
CA VAL A 116 5.95 8.67 -5.14
C VAL A 116 6.22 7.73 -6.31
N SER A 117 5.19 7.03 -6.77
CA SER A 117 5.29 5.93 -7.73
C SER A 117 5.38 6.38 -9.20
N ALA A 118 5.02 7.62 -9.52
CA ALA A 118 5.07 8.16 -10.87
C ALA A 118 5.09 9.70 -10.88
N PRO A 119 5.54 10.35 -11.98
CA PRO A 119 5.56 11.80 -12.10
C PRO A 119 4.18 12.47 -11.94
N CYS A 120 3.10 11.84 -12.41
CA CYS A 120 1.74 12.36 -12.25
C CYS A 120 1.32 12.50 -10.78
N CYS A 121 1.97 11.78 -9.87
CA CYS A 121 1.69 11.82 -8.44
C CYS A 121 2.32 13.03 -7.74
N GLU A 122 3.43 13.61 -8.26
CA GLU A 122 4.23 14.61 -7.54
C GLU A 122 3.38 15.82 -7.11
N ALA A 123 2.77 16.52 -8.06
CA ALA A 123 2.01 17.74 -7.77
C ALA A 123 0.75 17.46 -6.91
N VAL A 124 0.11 16.30 -7.08
CA VAL A 124 -1.07 15.91 -6.30
C VAL A 124 -0.67 15.68 -4.84
N TRP A 125 0.43 14.98 -4.60
CA TRP A 125 0.94 14.71 -3.26
C TRP A 125 1.42 15.98 -2.56
N GLU A 126 2.12 16.87 -3.28
CA GLU A 126 2.55 18.16 -2.73
C GLU A 126 1.36 18.98 -2.28
N LYS A 127 0.31 19.04 -3.08
CA LYS A 127 -0.92 19.75 -2.73
C LYS A 127 -1.63 19.08 -1.55
N ALA A 128 -1.87 17.78 -1.62
CA ALA A 128 -2.62 17.04 -0.60
C ALA A 128 -1.95 17.06 0.78
N LEU A 129 -0.63 17.13 0.83
CA LEU A 129 0.15 17.15 2.06
C LEU A 129 0.68 18.55 2.44
N HIS A 130 0.27 19.60 1.71
CA HIS A 130 0.73 20.99 1.91
C HIS A 130 2.28 21.10 1.91
N LEU A 131 2.94 20.41 0.99
CA LEU A 131 4.39 20.43 0.84
C LEU A 131 4.84 21.53 -0.12
N SER A 132 6.10 21.91 -0.02
CA SER A 132 6.73 22.77 -1.00
C SER A 132 6.88 22.07 -2.34
N GLN A 133 6.82 22.81 -3.44
CA GLN A 133 7.06 22.30 -4.77
C GLN A 133 8.45 21.63 -4.86
N GLY A 134 8.51 20.45 -5.44
CA GLY A 134 9.73 19.67 -5.58
C GLY A 134 10.07 18.77 -4.39
N THR A 135 9.22 18.73 -3.35
CA THR A 135 9.38 17.82 -2.21
C THR A 135 8.97 16.38 -2.57
N ALA A 136 7.89 16.20 -3.32
CA ALA A 136 7.51 14.89 -3.84
C ALA A 136 8.34 14.56 -5.09
N LYS A 137 8.87 13.33 -5.16
CA LYS A 137 9.71 12.86 -6.26
C LYS A 137 9.32 11.46 -6.71
N ALA A 138 9.17 11.28 -8.00
CA ALA A 138 8.89 10.00 -8.65
C ALA A 138 10.14 9.10 -8.65
N LEU A 139 10.51 8.62 -7.48
CA LEU A 139 11.64 7.70 -7.28
C LEU A 139 11.19 6.24 -7.20
N GLY A 140 9.88 6.00 -7.19
CA GLY A 140 9.28 4.70 -6.95
C GLY A 140 9.10 4.41 -5.46
N LEU A 141 8.58 3.23 -5.17
CA LEU A 141 8.32 2.72 -3.84
C LEU A 141 9.27 1.55 -3.56
N ALA A 142 10.14 1.70 -2.58
CA ALA A 142 11.22 0.75 -2.30
C ALA A 142 10.73 -0.70 -2.13
N ARG A 143 9.54 -0.90 -1.53
CA ARG A 143 8.95 -2.23 -1.34
C ARG A 143 8.64 -2.97 -2.65
N THR A 144 8.45 -2.23 -3.74
CA THR A 144 8.08 -2.84 -5.02
C THR A 144 9.27 -3.43 -5.76
N ASP A 145 10.50 -3.14 -5.35
CA ASP A 145 11.69 -3.68 -6.00
C ASP A 145 11.72 -5.20 -5.99
N ILE A 146 11.19 -5.82 -4.92
CA ILE A 146 11.14 -7.27 -4.77
C ILE A 146 10.24 -7.96 -5.81
N TYR A 147 9.25 -7.25 -6.38
CA TYR A 147 8.35 -7.81 -7.39
C TYR A 147 9.06 -8.11 -8.71
N PHE A 148 10.20 -7.48 -8.95
CA PHE A 148 11.06 -7.74 -10.12
C PHE A 148 12.10 -8.85 -9.87
N ASP A 149 12.23 -9.34 -8.63
CA ASP A 149 13.11 -10.44 -8.30
C ASP A 149 12.49 -11.78 -8.75
N LYS A 150 13.13 -12.42 -9.74
CA LYS A 150 12.64 -13.67 -10.32
C LYS A 150 12.75 -14.85 -9.36
N GLU A 151 13.78 -14.86 -8.51
CA GLU A 151 13.99 -15.94 -7.54
C GLU A 151 12.93 -15.85 -6.44
N TRP A 152 12.67 -14.65 -5.92
CA TRP A 152 11.62 -14.41 -4.95
C TRP A 152 10.24 -14.82 -5.49
N ASN A 153 9.92 -14.44 -6.72
CA ASN A 153 8.66 -14.82 -7.36
C ASN A 153 8.54 -16.35 -7.55
N ALA A 154 9.63 -17.00 -7.95
CA ALA A 154 9.66 -18.45 -8.12
C ALA A 154 9.52 -19.19 -6.79
N ASP A 155 10.18 -18.71 -5.74
CA ASP A 155 10.07 -19.27 -4.39
C ASP A 155 8.64 -19.16 -3.84
N ASN A 156 8.03 -17.98 -3.93
CA ASN A 156 6.64 -17.78 -3.51
C ASN A 156 5.68 -18.71 -4.25
N LYS A 157 5.87 -18.86 -5.55
CA LYS A 157 5.06 -19.77 -6.35
C LYS A 157 5.27 -21.24 -5.91
N CYS A 158 6.48 -21.63 -5.62
CA CYS A 158 6.79 -22.97 -5.14
C CYS A 158 6.13 -23.23 -3.77
N ARG A 159 6.34 -22.34 -2.80
CA ARG A 159 5.75 -22.39 -1.46
C ARG A 159 4.22 -22.43 -1.51
N PHE A 160 3.62 -21.61 -2.38
CA PHE A 160 2.17 -21.58 -2.56
C PHE A 160 1.62 -22.93 -2.99
N TYR A 161 2.17 -23.55 -4.05
CA TYR A 161 1.70 -24.86 -4.52
C TYR A 161 2.13 -26.04 -3.65
N GLN A 162 3.06 -25.86 -2.74
CA GLN A 162 3.33 -26.82 -1.66
C GLN A 162 2.25 -26.74 -0.58
N ARG A 163 1.82 -25.52 -0.24
CA ARG A 163 0.78 -25.28 0.78
C ARG A 163 -0.62 -25.61 0.29
N TYR A 164 -0.88 -25.35 -0.99
CA TYR A 164 -2.19 -25.54 -1.65
C TYR A 164 -2.04 -26.40 -2.91
N PRO A 165 -1.76 -27.70 -2.79
CA PRO A 165 -1.55 -28.56 -3.96
C PRO A 165 -2.79 -28.68 -4.85
N GLU A 166 -4.00 -28.52 -4.31
CA GLU A 166 -5.28 -28.53 -5.01
C GLU A 166 -5.46 -27.32 -5.96
N ALA A 167 -4.67 -26.29 -5.78
CA ALA A 167 -4.69 -25.11 -6.65
C ALA A 167 -3.98 -25.31 -7.99
N ARG A 168 -3.16 -26.38 -8.15
CA ARG A 168 -2.25 -26.57 -9.31
C ARG A 168 -2.95 -26.57 -10.68
N ASN A 169 -4.18 -27.02 -10.73
CA ASN A 169 -4.95 -27.15 -11.98
C ASN A 169 -6.10 -26.15 -12.07
N LYS A 170 -6.04 -25.09 -11.24
CA LYS A 170 -7.06 -24.03 -11.21
C LYS A 170 -6.41 -22.66 -11.43
N LYS A 171 -7.19 -21.73 -11.92
CA LYS A 171 -6.81 -20.31 -11.90
C LYS A 171 -6.91 -19.79 -10.47
N ILE A 172 -6.00 -18.91 -10.08
CA ILE A 172 -5.96 -18.34 -8.73
C ILE A 172 -6.65 -16.99 -8.73
N CYS A 173 -7.70 -16.87 -7.92
CA CYS A 173 -8.39 -15.61 -7.68
C CYS A 173 -8.15 -15.14 -6.26
N VAL A 174 -7.61 -13.93 -6.11
CA VAL A 174 -7.47 -13.28 -4.80
C VAL A 174 -8.53 -12.20 -4.68
N TYR A 175 -9.40 -12.32 -3.66
CA TYR A 175 -10.33 -11.28 -3.26
C TYR A 175 -9.76 -10.52 -2.09
N ALA A 176 -9.41 -9.25 -2.31
CA ALA A 176 -8.75 -8.38 -1.33
C ALA A 176 -9.55 -7.08 -1.13
N PRO A 177 -10.67 -7.13 -0.38
CA PRO A 177 -11.47 -5.94 -0.11
C PRO A 177 -10.74 -4.96 0.81
N SER A 178 -11.02 -3.66 0.65
CA SER A 178 -10.62 -2.63 1.60
C SER A 178 -11.37 -2.79 2.93
N PHE A 179 -10.83 -2.22 3.99
CA PHE A 179 -11.59 -1.97 5.20
C PHE A 179 -12.21 -0.57 5.15
N GLU A 180 -13.34 -0.41 5.80
CA GLU A 180 -14.00 0.88 6.02
C GLU A 180 -13.72 1.39 7.45
N GLY A 181 -13.98 2.68 7.69
CA GLY A 181 -13.67 3.34 8.94
C GLY A 181 -12.23 3.86 8.99
N ASN A 182 -11.70 3.96 10.18
CA ASN A 182 -10.32 4.39 10.40
C ASN A 182 -9.52 3.28 11.11
N ALA A 183 -8.20 3.48 11.22
CA ALA A 183 -7.33 2.47 11.86
C ALA A 183 -7.70 2.14 13.32
N ALA A 184 -8.39 3.05 14.03
CA ALA A 184 -8.86 2.81 15.40
C ALA A 184 -10.19 2.05 15.44
N HIS A 185 -11.04 2.23 14.43
CA HIS A 185 -12.35 1.60 14.32
C HIS A 185 -12.56 1.08 12.88
N PRO A 186 -11.78 0.06 12.46
CA PRO A 186 -11.98 -0.55 11.17
C PRO A 186 -13.26 -1.37 11.19
N TYR A 187 -14.09 -1.22 10.16
CA TYR A 187 -15.18 -2.14 9.92
C TYR A 187 -15.15 -2.58 8.45
N ASN A 188 -15.63 -3.79 8.22
CA ASN A 188 -15.92 -4.28 6.89
C ASN A 188 -17.44 -4.51 6.87
N ARG A 189 -18.11 -4.17 5.78
CA ARG A 189 -19.52 -4.55 5.55
C ARG A 189 -19.74 -6.06 5.59
N GLY A 190 -18.68 -6.79 5.85
CA GLY A 190 -18.63 -8.24 5.85
C GLY A 190 -18.28 -8.77 4.46
N ILE A 191 -17.79 -10.00 4.45
CA ILE A 191 -17.70 -10.73 3.19
C ILE A 191 -19.14 -11.11 2.85
N GLU A 192 -19.67 -10.48 1.83
CA GLU A 192 -21.06 -10.71 1.41
C GLU A 192 -21.28 -12.18 1.10
N SER A 193 -22.44 -12.70 1.48
CA SER A 193 -22.81 -14.09 1.20
C SER A 193 -22.72 -14.42 -0.30
N GLY A 194 -23.03 -13.45 -1.18
CA GLY A 194 -22.87 -13.59 -2.62
C GLY A 194 -21.45 -13.91 -3.07
N ILE A 195 -20.41 -13.38 -2.42
CA ILE A 195 -19.01 -13.74 -2.72
C ILE A 195 -18.76 -15.23 -2.41
N LEU A 196 -19.27 -15.71 -1.28
CA LEU A 196 -19.10 -17.12 -0.90
C LEU A 196 -19.83 -18.07 -1.83
N ASP A 197 -20.98 -17.65 -2.35
CA ASP A 197 -21.75 -18.45 -3.33
C ASP A 197 -21.01 -18.48 -4.68
N ILE A 198 -20.46 -17.36 -5.14
CA ILE A 198 -19.61 -17.33 -6.35
C ILE A 198 -18.43 -18.29 -6.22
N MET A 199 -17.76 -18.29 -5.06
CA MET A 199 -16.62 -19.17 -4.80
C MET A 199 -17.02 -20.65 -4.95
N LYS A 200 -18.19 -21.03 -4.42
CA LYS A 200 -18.74 -22.40 -4.57
C LYS A 200 -19.10 -22.72 -6.02
N HIS A 201 -19.76 -21.79 -6.71
CA HIS A 201 -20.20 -22.01 -8.09
C HIS A 201 -19.02 -22.15 -9.06
N LEU A 202 -17.88 -21.51 -8.77
CA LEU A 202 -16.71 -21.47 -9.64
C LEU A 202 -15.53 -22.33 -9.12
N GLU A 203 -15.69 -23.06 -8.03
CA GLU A 203 -14.62 -23.83 -7.37
C GLU A 203 -13.93 -24.87 -8.25
N LYS A 204 -14.57 -25.34 -9.31
CA LYS A 204 -13.98 -26.29 -10.27
C LYS A 204 -12.88 -25.65 -11.12
N GLU A 205 -13.04 -24.38 -11.47
CA GLU A 205 -12.16 -23.65 -12.36
C GLU A 205 -11.18 -22.74 -11.60
N TRP A 206 -11.61 -22.22 -10.44
CA TRP A 206 -10.89 -21.24 -9.65
C TRP A 206 -10.53 -21.76 -8.27
N PHE A 207 -9.35 -21.39 -7.83
CA PHE A 207 -8.96 -21.50 -6.42
C PHE A 207 -9.01 -20.08 -5.83
N PHE A 208 -9.89 -19.89 -4.86
CA PHE A 208 -10.14 -18.58 -4.26
C PHE A 208 -9.35 -18.41 -2.97
N ILE A 209 -8.78 -17.23 -2.80
CA ILE A 209 -8.20 -16.76 -1.55
C ILE A 209 -8.89 -15.45 -1.17
N ILE A 210 -9.42 -15.39 0.04
CA ILE A 210 -9.91 -14.15 0.63
C ILE A 210 -8.78 -13.56 1.47
N LYS A 211 -8.32 -12.38 1.10
CA LYS A 211 -7.27 -11.67 1.82
C LYS A 211 -7.86 -10.43 2.47
N VAL A 212 -8.38 -10.60 3.68
CA VAL A 212 -8.89 -9.46 4.47
C VAL A 212 -7.74 -8.54 4.89
N HIS A 213 -8.06 -7.27 5.08
CA HIS A 213 -7.07 -6.30 5.55
C HIS A 213 -6.52 -6.74 6.94
N PRO A 214 -5.23 -6.55 7.25
CA PRO A 214 -4.63 -6.98 8.52
C PRO A 214 -5.37 -6.54 9.77
N HIS A 215 -5.96 -5.33 9.78
CA HIS A 215 -6.80 -4.88 10.90
C HIS A 215 -8.06 -5.72 11.13
N MET A 216 -8.49 -6.50 10.12
CA MET A 216 -9.70 -7.32 10.16
C MET A 216 -9.42 -8.82 10.35
N GLU A 217 -8.18 -9.28 10.25
CA GLU A 217 -7.83 -10.72 10.32
C GLU A 217 -8.33 -11.39 11.61
N LYS A 218 -8.30 -10.67 12.74
CA LYS A 218 -8.81 -11.17 14.02
C LYS A 218 -10.32 -11.48 13.99
N ASN A 219 -11.09 -10.75 13.18
CA ASN A 219 -12.52 -10.91 13.04
C ASN A 219 -12.91 -12.02 12.05
N TYR A 220 -11.97 -12.42 11.20
CA TYR A 220 -12.19 -13.41 10.13
C TYR A 220 -11.10 -14.50 10.11
N PRO A 221 -10.87 -15.21 11.23
CA PRO A 221 -9.78 -16.20 11.32
C PRO A 221 -9.94 -17.37 10.33
N MET A 222 -11.17 -17.62 9.82
CA MET A 222 -11.43 -18.66 8.83
C MET A 222 -10.84 -18.34 7.45
N TYR A 223 -10.47 -17.08 7.18
CA TYR A 223 -9.84 -16.66 5.93
C TYR A 223 -8.34 -16.40 6.11
N HIS A 224 -7.76 -16.88 7.20
CA HIS A 224 -6.33 -16.76 7.40
C HIS A 224 -5.55 -17.41 6.26
N CYS A 225 -4.61 -16.64 5.70
CA CYS A 225 -3.70 -17.11 4.66
C CYS A 225 -2.26 -16.79 5.09
N ASP A 226 -1.41 -17.80 5.10
CA ASP A 226 -0.01 -17.69 5.53
C ASP A 226 0.86 -16.78 4.63
N PHE A 227 0.34 -16.42 3.45
CA PHE A 227 1.02 -15.55 2.49
C PHE A 227 0.56 -14.10 2.65
N SER A 228 1.48 -13.15 2.55
CA SER A 228 1.11 -11.75 2.40
C SER A 228 0.44 -11.50 1.04
N THR A 229 -0.24 -10.36 0.89
CA THR A 229 -0.87 -10.01 -0.40
C THR A 229 0.18 -9.91 -1.51
N GLU A 230 1.35 -9.38 -1.19
CA GLU A 230 2.47 -9.21 -2.11
C GLU A 230 3.04 -10.55 -2.57
N GLU A 231 3.18 -11.54 -1.66
CA GLU A 231 3.63 -12.89 -2.00
C GLU A 231 2.65 -13.61 -2.92
N LEU A 232 1.34 -13.31 -2.80
CA LEU A 232 0.31 -13.90 -3.65
C LEU A 232 0.33 -13.38 -5.09
N PHE A 233 0.84 -12.17 -5.36
CA PHE A 233 0.83 -11.60 -6.72
C PHE A 233 1.50 -12.50 -7.76
N ALA A 234 2.56 -13.21 -7.37
CA ALA A 234 3.27 -14.12 -8.27
C ALA A 234 2.36 -15.24 -8.82
N VAL A 235 1.38 -15.69 -8.02
CA VAL A 235 0.48 -16.81 -8.38
C VAL A 235 -0.90 -16.35 -8.82
N THR A 236 -1.34 -15.15 -8.45
CA THR A 236 -2.68 -14.63 -8.74
C THR A 236 -2.88 -14.47 -10.24
N ASP A 237 -3.94 -15.04 -10.78
CA ASP A 237 -4.38 -14.86 -12.17
C ASP A 237 -5.39 -13.72 -12.28
N LEU A 238 -6.23 -13.54 -11.27
CA LEU A 238 -7.23 -12.48 -11.20
C LEU A 238 -7.30 -11.90 -9.78
N LEU A 239 -7.14 -10.59 -9.67
CA LEU A 239 -7.37 -9.86 -8.42
C LEU A 239 -8.78 -9.27 -8.45
N ILE A 240 -9.55 -9.47 -7.38
CA ILE A 240 -10.82 -8.76 -7.13
C ILE A 240 -10.60 -7.86 -5.93
N THR A 241 -10.81 -6.56 -6.11
CA THR A 241 -10.67 -5.59 -5.02
C THR A 241 -11.62 -4.41 -5.27
N ASP A 242 -11.61 -3.45 -4.37
CA ASP A 242 -12.42 -2.24 -4.43
C ASP A 242 -11.54 -0.97 -4.54
N TYR A 243 -11.55 -0.12 -3.54
CA TYR A 243 -10.82 1.16 -3.49
C TYR A 243 -9.38 1.03 -3.00
N SER A 244 -8.82 -0.17 -2.99
CA SER A 244 -7.49 -0.43 -2.48
C SER A 244 -6.40 -0.05 -3.47
N SER A 245 -5.36 0.64 -3.00
CA SER A 245 -4.14 0.91 -3.77
C SER A 245 -3.37 -0.37 -4.16
N VAL A 246 -3.80 -1.53 -3.69
CA VAL A 246 -3.23 -2.84 -4.06
C VAL A 246 -3.26 -3.09 -5.56
N VAL A 247 -4.24 -2.50 -6.29
CA VAL A 247 -4.29 -2.60 -7.76
C VAL A 247 -3.03 -2.06 -8.42
N TYR A 248 -2.46 -0.98 -7.88
CA TYR A 248 -1.25 -0.37 -8.45
C TYR A 248 -0.02 -1.28 -8.27
N ASP A 249 0.12 -1.92 -7.12
CA ASP A 249 1.17 -2.91 -6.91
C ASP A 249 0.99 -4.12 -7.85
N TYR A 250 -0.26 -4.56 -8.00
CA TYR A 250 -0.58 -5.69 -8.89
C TYR A 250 -0.40 -5.36 -10.37
N LEU A 251 -0.58 -4.10 -10.78
CA LEU A 251 -0.28 -3.63 -12.14
C LEU A 251 1.18 -3.85 -12.56
N ILE A 252 2.13 -3.93 -11.63
CA ILE A 252 3.53 -4.25 -11.92
C ILE A 252 3.63 -5.63 -12.61
N TYR A 253 2.75 -6.56 -12.25
CA TYR A 253 2.67 -7.88 -12.89
C TYR A 253 1.91 -7.86 -14.22
N GLN A 254 1.30 -6.75 -14.60
CA GLN A 254 0.50 -6.58 -15.83
C GLN A 254 -0.59 -7.64 -15.96
N LYS A 255 -1.19 -8.02 -14.84
CA LYS A 255 -2.26 -9.01 -14.77
C LYS A 255 -3.61 -8.32 -14.53
N SER A 256 -4.67 -9.00 -14.94
CA SER A 256 -6.03 -8.47 -14.91
C SER A 256 -6.62 -8.43 -13.50
N PHE A 257 -7.50 -7.47 -13.28
CA PHE A 257 -8.25 -7.33 -12.03
C PHE A 257 -9.71 -6.93 -12.32
N LEU A 258 -10.57 -7.07 -11.30
CA LEU A 258 -11.93 -6.60 -11.26
C LEU A 258 -12.11 -5.62 -10.10
N LEU A 259 -12.89 -4.58 -10.32
CA LEU A 259 -13.24 -3.59 -9.30
C LEU A 259 -14.66 -3.89 -8.78
N TYR A 260 -14.73 -4.58 -7.64
CA TYR A 260 -16.01 -4.89 -6.99
C TYR A 260 -16.32 -3.83 -5.94
N ALA A 261 -17.19 -2.91 -6.29
CA ALA A 261 -17.47 -1.68 -5.57
C ALA A 261 -18.99 -1.46 -5.40
N PRO A 262 -19.69 -2.26 -4.57
CA PRO A 262 -21.15 -2.17 -4.43
C PRO A 262 -21.63 -0.84 -3.84
N ASP A 263 -20.80 -0.11 -3.14
CA ASP A 263 -21.05 1.17 -2.48
C ASP A 263 -20.36 2.36 -3.16
N LEU A 264 -19.99 2.24 -4.44
CA LEU A 264 -19.19 3.23 -5.16
C LEU A 264 -19.70 4.68 -5.02
N GLU A 265 -20.99 4.90 -5.17
CA GLU A 265 -21.57 6.24 -5.12
C GLU A 265 -21.48 6.86 -3.71
N GLU A 266 -21.65 6.05 -2.67
CA GLU A 266 -21.47 6.46 -1.29
C GLU A 266 -19.99 6.81 -1.02
N TYR A 267 -19.07 5.98 -1.46
CA TYR A 267 -17.63 6.19 -1.30
C TYR A 267 -17.13 7.44 -2.03
N LYS A 268 -17.61 7.70 -3.26
CA LYS A 268 -17.35 8.95 -4.00
C LYS A 268 -17.75 10.20 -3.21
N GLN A 269 -18.89 10.14 -2.51
CA GLN A 269 -19.39 11.27 -1.72
C GLN A 269 -18.62 11.46 -0.40
N GLN A 270 -18.23 10.37 0.26
CA GLN A 270 -17.58 10.43 1.58
C GLN A 270 -16.10 10.79 1.45
N ARG A 271 -15.34 10.03 0.70
CA ARG A 271 -13.89 10.20 0.58
C ARG A 271 -13.48 10.82 -0.76
N GLY A 272 -14.03 10.33 -1.85
CA GLY A 272 -13.71 10.75 -3.21
C GLY A 272 -12.37 10.26 -3.74
N PHE A 273 -12.15 10.51 -5.02
CA PHE A 273 -10.98 10.04 -5.77
C PHE A 273 -10.22 11.20 -6.40
N TYR A 274 -8.95 10.97 -6.74
CA TYR A 274 -8.14 11.89 -7.56
C TYR A 274 -8.27 11.64 -9.06
N LEU A 275 -8.80 10.48 -9.44
CA LEU A 275 -9.05 10.09 -10.83
C LEU A 275 -10.52 9.68 -11.00
N GLU A 276 -10.97 9.61 -12.24
CA GLU A 276 -12.24 8.95 -12.56
C GLU A 276 -12.06 7.44 -12.31
N TYR A 277 -12.76 6.91 -11.30
CA TYR A 277 -12.58 5.53 -10.85
C TYR A 277 -12.80 4.51 -11.98
N GLU A 278 -13.76 4.79 -12.85
CA GLU A 278 -14.11 3.99 -14.02
C GLU A 278 -13.08 4.07 -15.16
N SER A 279 -12.07 4.95 -15.05
CA SER A 279 -10.96 5.01 -16.02
C SER A 279 -9.86 3.98 -15.77
N LEU A 280 -9.90 3.28 -14.64
CA LEU A 280 -8.99 2.19 -14.39
C LEU A 280 -9.23 1.03 -15.37
N PRO A 281 -8.17 0.30 -15.79
CA PRO A 281 -8.28 -0.73 -16.83
C PRO A 281 -8.91 -2.03 -16.29
N ALA A 282 -10.14 -1.92 -15.79
CA ALA A 282 -10.93 -3.04 -15.27
C ALA A 282 -12.42 -2.70 -15.26
N PRO A 283 -13.30 -3.68 -15.43
CA PRO A 283 -14.73 -3.45 -15.24
C PRO A 283 -15.05 -3.12 -13.78
N VAL A 284 -15.93 -2.13 -13.58
CA VAL A 284 -16.48 -1.76 -12.28
C VAL A 284 -17.80 -2.50 -12.09
N ILE A 285 -17.91 -3.22 -10.99
CA ILE A 285 -19.00 -4.14 -10.70
C ILE A 285 -19.61 -3.78 -9.35
N THR A 286 -20.93 -3.67 -9.30
CA THR A 286 -21.65 -3.18 -8.12
C THR A 286 -22.59 -4.22 -7.48
N SER A 287 -22.64 -5.45 -8.01
CA SER A 287 -23.44 -6.53 -7.41
C SER A 287 -22.76 -7.89 -7.54
N SER A 288 -23.07 -8.81 -6.64
CA SER A 288 -22.52 -10.17 -6.68
C SER A 288 -22.93 -10.94 -7.95
N ASP A 289 -24.19 -10.79 -8.40
CA ASP A 289 -24.64 -11.46 -9.64
C ASP A 289 -23.86 -10.98 -10.85
N ALA A 290 -23.62 -9.67 -10.93
CA ALA A 290 -22.80 -9.09 -12.01
C ALA A 290 -21.32 -9.54 -11.89
N LEU A 291 -20.80 -9.76 -10.67
CA LEU A 291 -19.45 -10.26 -10.48
C LEU A 291 -19.32 -11.70 -10.97
N GLU A 292 -20.28 -12.58 -10.66
CA GLU A 292 -20.27 -13.96 -11.16
C GLU A 292 -20.34 -13.98 -12.71
N ALA A 293 -21.22 -13.18 -13.29
CA ALA A 293 -21.32 -13.06 -14.75
C ALA A 293 -20.00 -12.57 -15.35
N ALA A 294 -19.38 -11.52 -14.79
CA ALA A 294 -18.11 -10.99 -15.26
C ALA A 294 -16.96 -12.02 -15.17
N MET A 295 -16.95 -12.86 -14.14
CA MET A 295 -15.97 -13.94 -14.02
C MET A 295 -16.18 -15.03 -15.08
N ARG A 296 -17.42 -15.45 -15.34
CA ARG A 296 -17.75 -16.45 -16.35
C ARG A 296 -17.44 -15.97 -17.76
N GLU A 297 -17.75 -14.71 -18.06
CA GLU A 297 -17.55 -14.07 -19.38
C GLU A 297 -16.14 -13.52 -19.57
N GLN A 298 -15.29 -13.57 -18.55
CA GLN A 298 -13.95 -12.98 -18.55
C GLN A 298 -13.95 -11.50 -18.94
N ALA A 299 -14.83 -10.72 -18.34
CA ALA A 299 -15.09 -9.32 -18.67
C ALA A 299 -13.86 -8.39 -18.59
N TRP A 300 -12.75 -8.84 -18.00
CA TRP A 300 -11.47 -8.10 -17.93
C TRP A 300 -10.64 -8.18 -19.21
N LEU A 301 -10.90 -9.12 -20.11
CA LEU A 301 -10.09 -9.32 -21.32
C LEU A 301 -9.96 -8.07 -22.20
N PRO A 302 -11.02 -7.27 -22.43
CA PRO A 302 -10.93 -6.05 -23.23
C PRO A 302 -9.95 -5.01 -22.66
N TYR A 303 -9.69 -5.03 -21.37
CA TYR A 303 -8.83 -4.06 -20.67
C TYR A 303 -7.35 -4.46 -20.68
N SER A 304 -7.00 -5.65 -21.13
CA SER A 304 -5.63 -6.18 -21.04
C SER A 304 -4.59 -5.32 -21.75
N SER A 305 -4.96 -4.64 -22.84
CA SER A 305 -4.08 -3.72 -23.57
C SER A 305 -3.74 -2.44 -22.81
N ASP A 306 -4.60 -2.04 -21.88
CA ASP A 306 -4.46 -0.79 -21.13
C ASP A 306 -3.69 -0.95 -19.81
N LEU A 307 -3.46 -2.19 -19.36
CA LEU A 307 -2.72 -2.48 -18.13
C LEU A 307 -1.31 -1.88 -18.15
N VAL A 308 -0.59 -2.04 -19.26
CA VAL A 308 0.78 -1.51 -19.42
C VAL A 308 0.77 0.02 -19.37
N LYS A 309 -0.17 0.65 -20.04
CA LYS A 309 -0.32 2.11 -20.04
C LYS A 309 -0.61 2.63 -18.64
N CYS A 310 -1.55 2.01 -17.93
CA CYS A 310 -1.89 2.38 -16.56
C CYS A 310 -0.70 2.18 -15.60
N TYR A 311 0.04 1.07 -15.75
CA TYR A 311 1.28 0.88 -14.99
C TYR A 311 2.29 2.01 -15.26
N GLN A 312 2.56 2.35 -16.51
CA GLN A 312 3.50 3.42 -16.86
C GLN A 312 3.07 4.77 -16.30
N GLU A 313 1.77 5.07 -16.35
CA GLU A 313 1.21 6.33 -15.90
C GLU A 313 1.30 6.49 -14.37
N TYR A 314 0.91 5.46 -13.59
CA TYR A 314 0.77 5.57 -12.14
C TYR A 314 1.87 4.91 -11.33
N MET A 315 2.63 3.99 -11.91
CA MET A 315 3.67 3.21 -11.24
C MET A 315 5.01 3.21 -12.00
N GLY A 316 5.15 4.04 -13.03
CA GLY A 316 6.31 3.99 -13.93
C GLY A 316 7.68 4.25 -13.28
N ALA A 317 7.73 4.84 -12.09
CA ALA A 317 8.97 4.94 -11.33
C ALA A 317 9.29 3.69 -10.49
N CYS A 318 8.35 2.74 -10.35
CA CYS A 318 8.51 1.46 -9.67
C CYS A 318 9.00 0.41 -10.67
N ASP A 319 10.29 0.41 -10.99
CA ASP A 319 10.93 -0.40 -12.05
C ASP A 319 11.95 -1.42 -11.51
N GLY A 320 11.89 -1.71 -10.20
CA GLY A 320 12.82 -2.64 -9.54
C GLY A 320 14.08 -1.97 -8.98
N HIS A 321 14.18 -0.64 -9.09
CA HIS A 321 15.36 0.13 -8.66
C HIS A 321 15.00 1.33 -7.76
N ALA A 322 13.82 1.32 -7.15
CA ALA A 322 13.35 2.45 -6.34
C ALA A 322 14.25 2.69 -5.12
N THR A 323 14.68 1.65 -4.43
CA THR A 323 15.61 1.77 -3.29
C THR A 323 16.90 2.48 -3.69
N ASP A 324 17.49 2.12 -4.82
CA ASP A 324 18.73 2.72 -5.32
C ASP A 324 18.53 4.17 -5.71
N LYS A 325 17.45 4.49 -6.41
CA LYS A 325 17.08 5.87 -6.77
C LYS A 325 16.92 6.76 -5.55
N ILE A 326 16.25 6.26 -4.50
CA ILE A 326 16.03 6.98 -3.25
C ILE A 326 17.37 7.27 -2.57
N LEU A 327 18.23 6.26 -2.38
CA LEU A 327 19.50 6.41 -1.70
C LEU A 327 20.50 7.27 -2.51
N LYS A 328 20.50 7.13 -3.84
CA LYS A 328 21.30 7.97 -4.73
C LYS A 328 20.85 9.45 -4.68
N LYS A 329 19.54 9.71 -4.64
CA LYS A 329 18.98 11.07 -4.48
C LYS A 329 19.47 11.73 -3.20
N LEU A 330 19.70 10.95 -2.15
CA LEU A 330 20.19 11.41 -0.84
C LEU A 330 21.72 11.39 -0.72
N SER A 331 22.44 11.03 -1.79
CA SER A 331 23.91 10.85 -1.77
C SER A 331 24.38 9.80 -0.74
N LEU A 332 23.53 8.86 -0.38
CA LEU A 332 23.82 7.74 0.53
C LEU A 332 24.32 6.49 -0.22
N TYR A 333 24.33 6.54 -1.54
CA TYR A 333 24.78 5.46 -2.41
C TYR A 333 25.31 6.04 -3.72
N SER A 334 26.45 5.56 -4.19
CA SER A 334 27.10 5.99 -5.44
C SER A 334 26.67 5.16 -6.63
#